data_83cd1c86666fc5eb9c49ee8849a96b9f
#
_entry.id   83cd1c86666fc5eb9c49ee8849a96b9f
#
_cell.length_a   1.000
_cell.length_b   1.000
_cell.length_c   1.000
_cell.angle_alpha   90.00
_cell.angle_beta   90.00
_cell.angle_gamma   90.00
#
_symmetry.space_group_name_H-M   'P 1'
#
loop_
_entity.id
_entity.type
_entity.pdbx_description
1 polymer ?
#
loop_
_entity_poly.entity_id
_entity_poly.type
_entity_poly.pdbx_seq_one_letter_code
_entity_poly.pdbx_strand_id
1 'polypeptide(L)'
;MVKPALPYLDVLARVKAETGMPTAAYQVSGEYAMLKAAARNGWIDEPRAVMETLTAIRRAGADIIITYYAREAARLLRQQSA
;
A
#
# COMPACT_ATOMS: atom_id res chain seq x y z
N MET A 1 -4.91 3.51 13.15
CA MET A 1 -4.86 3.39 11.68
C MET A 1 -4.42 4.69 11.06
N VAL A 2 -3.51 4.62 10.09
CA VAL A 2 -3.02 5.80 9.36
C VAL A 2 -3.67 5.83 7.98
N LYS A 3 -4.23 6.96 7.61
CA LYS A 3 -4.86 7.17 6.31
C LYS A 3 -4.82 8.64 5.90
N PRO A 4 -4.55 8.97 4.63
CA PRO A 4 -4.12 8.06 3.56
C PRO A 4 -2.74 7.48 3.86
N ALA A 5 -2.41 6.34 3.22
CA ALA A 5 -1.19 5.62 3.57
C ALA A 5 0.06 6.24 2.93
N LEU A 6 0.13 6.30 1.60
CA LEU A 6 1.34 6.74 0.91
C LEU A 6 1.79 8.15 1.28
N PRO A 7 0.90 9.14 1.37
CA PRO A 7 1.32 10.50 1.73
C PRO A 7 1.85 10.61 3.17
N TYR A 8 1.58 9.62 4.02
CA TYR A 8 1.90 9.66 5.44
C TYR A 8 2.73 8.48 5.92
N LEU A 9 3.66 8.02 5.08
CA LEU A 9 4.55 6.92 5.47
C LEU A 9 5.43 7.30 6.65
N ASP A 10 5.81 8.55 6.75
CA ASP A 10 6.57 9.08 7.89
C ASP A 10 5.75 9.02 9.19
N VAL A 11 4.48 9.41 9.12
CA VAL A 11 3.58 9.32 10.27
C VAL A 11 3.38 7.87 10.68
N LEU A 12 3.16 6.99 9.71
CA LEU A 12 3.01 5.56 9.95
C LEU A 12 4.22 4.98 10.68
N ALA A 13 5.41 5.30 10.18
CA ALA A 13 6.65 4.84 10.78
C ALA A 13 6.79 5.32 12.22
N ARG A 14 6.42 6.57 12.47
CA ARG A 14 6.52 7.15 13.81
C ARG A 14 5.51 6.54 14.77
N VAL A 15 4.27 6.34 14.34
CA VAL A 15 3.25 5.69 15.16
C VAL A 15 3.71 4.30 15.57
N LYS A 16 4.22 3.53 14.60
CA LYS A 16 4.71 2.18 14.88
C LYS A 16 5.88 2.19 15.86
N ALA A 17 6.84 3.07 15.64
CA ALA A 17 8.04 3.16 16.48
C ALA A 17 7.71 3.58 17.90
N GLU A 18 6.79 4.54 18.07
CA GLU A 18 6.49 5.08 19.39
C GLU A 18 5.54 4.19 20.20
N THR A 19 4.64 3.48 19.55
CA THR A 19 3.63 2.66 20.25
C THR A 19 3.97 1.19 20.33
N GLY A 20 4.70 0.66 19.33
CA GLY A 20 4.94 -0.77 19.22
C GLY A 20 3.67 -1.58 19.00
N MET A 21 2.54 -0.93 18.82
CA MET A 21 1.24 -1.58 18.67
C MET A 21 1.02 -2.05 17.23
N PRO A 22 0.18 -3.07 17.01
CA PRO A 22 -0.23 -3.41 15.65
C PRO A 22 -0.82 -2.18 14.97
N THR A 23 -0.28 -1.86 13.80
CA THR A 23 -0.61 -0.62 13.11
C THR A 23 -1.20 -0.92 11.73
N ALA A 24 -2.36 -0.36 11.44
CA ALA A 24 -3.01 -0.50 10.15
C ALA A 24 -2.79 0.76 9.31
N ALA A 25 -2.66 0.57 8.01
CA ALA A 25 -2.61 1.67 7.05
C ALA A 25 -3.70 1.46 6.01
N TYR A 26 -4.38 2.53 5.66
CA TYR A 26 -5.46 2.49 4.67
C TYR A 26 -5.03 3.25 3.42
N GLN A 27 -4.85 2.50 2.33
CA GLN A 27 -4.66 3.07 1.00
C GLN A 27 -6.05 3.45 0.48
N VAL A 28 -6.36 4.74 0.59
CA VAL A 28 -7.73 5.23 0.38
C VAL A 28 -8.10 5.29 -1.09
N SER A 29 -9.39 5.55 -1.37
CA SER A 29 -9.92 5.57 -2.74
C SER A 29 -9.18 6.53 -3.66
N GLY A 30 -8.71 7.67 -3.15
CA GLY A 30 -7.94 8.62 -3.94
C GLY A 30 -6.60 8.06 -4.41
N GLU A 31 -5.91 7.34 -3.54
CA GLU A 31 -4.66 6.67 -3.90
C GLU A 31 -4.92 5.59 -4.96
N TYR A 32 -5.97 4.81 -4.79
CA TYR A 32 -6.39 3.78 -5.74
C TYR A 32 -6.71 4.42 -7.10
N ALA A 33 -7.49 5.51 -7.08
CA ALA A 33 -7.90 6.21 -8.30
C ALA A 33 -6.69 6.75 -9.06
N MET A 34 -5.69 7.28 -8.35
CA MET A 34 -4.47 7.80 -8.98
C MET A 34 -3.69 6.70 -9.68
N LEU A 35 -3.54 5.54 -9.03
CA LEU A 35 -2.84 4.40 -9.63
C LEU A 35 -3.60 3.88 -10.84
N LYS A 36 -4.94 3.76 -10.74
CA LYS A 36 -5.76 3.31 -11.86
C LYS A 36 -5.69 4.28 -13.04
N ALA A 37 -5.73 5.57 -12.77
CA ALA A 37 -5.64 6.58 -13.83
C ALA A 37 -4.29 6.53 -14.53
N ALA A 38 -3.20 6.43 -13.77
CA ALA A 38 -1.86 6.33 -14.34
C ALA A 38 -1.70 5.05 -15.17
N ALA A 39 -2.22 3.93 -14.68
CA ALA A 39 -2.17 2.66 -15.40
C ALA A 39 -2.96 2.74 -16.70
N ARG A 40 -4.16 3.33 -16.65
CA ARG A 40 -5.03 3.46 -17.82
C ARG A 40 -4.39 4.30 -18.91
N ASN A 41 -3.60 5.31 -18.51
CA ASN A 41 -2.89 6.17 -19.46
C ASN A 41 -1.55 5.59 -19.91
N GLY A 42 -1.18 4.41 -19.43
CA GLY A 42 0.08 3.77 -19.80
C GLY A 42 1.31 4.40 -19.18
N TRP A 43 1.13 5.18 -18.10
CA TRP A 43 2.24 5.88 -17.45
C TRP A 43 3.02 4.98 -16.49
N ILE A 44 2.38 3.92 -16.02
CA ILE A 44 3.00 2.98 -15.08
C ILE A 44 2.65 1.55 -15.47
N ASP A 45 3.51 0.62 -15.04
CA ASP A 45 3.21 -0.81 -15.05
C ASP A 45 2.39 -1.09 -13.78
N GLU A 46 1.10 -1.36 -13.95
CA GLU A 46 0.17 -1.45 -12.82
C GLU A 46 0.59 -2.50 -11.78
N PRO A 47 0.85 -3.77 -12.16
CA PRO A 47 1.23 -4.76 -11.15
C PRO A 47 2.48 -4.37 -10.36
N ARG A 48 3.49 -3.82 -11.03
CA ARG A 48 4.71 -3.38 -10.36
C ARG A 48 4.45 -2.20 -9.43
N ALA A 49 3.68 -1.22 -9.89
CA ALA A 49 3.37 -0.04 -9.07
C ALA A 49 2.53 -0.42 -7.85
N VAL A 50 1.57 -1.32 -8.01
CA VAL A 50 0.76 -1.81 -6.89
C VAL A 50 1.66 -2.47 -5.84
N MET A 51 2.54 -3.38 -6.25
CA MET A 51 3.42 -4.06 -5.31
C MET A 51 4.44 -3.11 -4.68
N GLU A 52 4.94 -2.15 -5.44
CA GLU A 52 5.86 -1.15 -4.94
C GLU A 52 5.23 -0.29 -3.85
N THR A 53 4.01 0.19 -4.08
CA THR A 53 3.32 1.03 -3.10
C THR A 53 2.98 0.25 -1.84
N LEU A 54 2.48 -0.97 -1.98
CA LEU A 54 2.13 -1.80 -0.82
C LEU A 54 3.38 -2.20 -0.03
N THR A 55 4.47 -2.49 -0.72
CA THR A 55 5.74 -2.79 -0.07
C THR A 55 6.26 -1.58 0.71
N ALA A 56 6.14 -0.38 0.15
CA ALA A 56 6.55 0.84 0.83
C ALA A 56 5.75 1.04 2.13
N ILE A 57 4.44 0.79 2.07
CA ILE A 57 3.57 0.91 3.24
C ILE A 57 3.98 -0.12 4.31
N ARG A 58 4.26 -1.35 3.89
CA ARG A 58 4.71 -2.41 4.81
C ARG A 58 6.05 -2.05 5.46
N ARG A 59 7.01 -1.58 4.67
CA ARG A 59 8.32 -1.16 5.18
C ARG A 59 8.22 -0.05 6.19
N ALA A 60 7.27 0.86 6.02
CA ALA A 60 7.07 1.97 6.94
C ALA A 60 6.55 1.50 8.31
N GLY A 61 6.02 0.27 8.38
CA GLY A 61 5.64 -0.30 9.66
C GLY A 61 4.21 -0.84 9.75
N ALA A 62 3.47 -0.86 8.65
CA ALA A 62 2.11 -1.38 8.68
C ALA A 62 2.11 -2.89 8.88
N ASP A 63 1.34 -3.35 9.86
CA ASP A 63 1.08 -4.78 10.08
C ASP A 63 -0.11 -5.23 9.25
N ILE A 64 -1.04 -4.32 9.01
CA ILE A 64 -2.27 -4.56 8.25
C ILE A 64 -2.41 -3.45 7.22
N ILE A 65 -2.69 -3.83 5.98
CA ILE A 65 -2.92 -2.86 4.91
C ILE A 65 -4.33 -3.05 4.37
N ILE A 66 -5.13 -1.99 4.44
CA ILE A 66 -6.46 -1.97 3.86
C ILE A 66 -6.34 -1.28 2.49
N THR A 67 -6.73 -1.98 1.44
CA THR A 67 -6.56 -1.46 0.09
C THR A 67 -7.62 -2.04 -0.85
N TYR A 68 -8.02 -1.26 -1.82
CA TYR A 68 -8.89 -1.73 -2.90
C TYR A 68 -8.18 -2.73 -3.81
N TYR A 69 -6.84 -2.81 -3.74
CA TYR A 69 -6.04 -3.77 -4.49
C TYR A 69 -5.85 -5.10 -3.76
N ALA A 70 -6.54 -5.35 -2.65
CA ALA A 70 -6.28 -6.52 -1.80
C ALA A 70 -6.32 -7.84 -2.58
N ARG A 71 -7.31 -8.03 -3.45
CA ARG A 71 -7.42 -9.27 -4.24
C ARG A 71 -6.28 -9.41 -5.24
N GLU A 72 -5.95 -8.34 -5.93
CA GLU A 72 -4.87 -8.33 -6.92
C GLU A 72 -3.53 -8.54 -6.24
N ALA A 73 -3.33 -7.91 -5.07
CA ALA A 73 -2.11 -8.06 -4.30
C ALA A 73 -1.92 -9.51 -3.82
N ALA A 74 -3.00 -10.14 -3.35
CA ALA A 74 -2.96 -11.54 -2.92
C ALA A 74 -2.57 -12.45 -4.08
N ARG A 75 -3.10 -12.20 -5.27
CA ARG A 75 -2.78 -12.96 -6.47
C ARG A 75 -1.31 -12.79 -6.86
N LEU A 76 -0.82 -11.53 -6.84
CA LEU A 76 0.57 -11.24 -7.19
C LEU A 76 1.55 -11.88 -6.20
N LEU A 77 1.22 -11.87 -4.92
CA LEU A 77 2.04 -12.50 -3.89
C LEU A 77 2.12 -14.01 -4.10
N ARG A 78 1.02 -14.65 -4.47
CA ARG A 78 1.01 -16.09 -4.77
C ARG A 78 1.88 -16.40 -5.97
N GLN A 79 1.86 -15.58 -7.00
CA GLN A 79 2.72 -15.75 -8.19
C GLN A 79 4.18 -15.66 -7.82
N GLN A 80 4.55 -14.76 -6.91
CA GLN A 80 5.93 -14.63 -6.46
C GLN A 80 6.39 -15.82 -5.64
N SER A 81 5.48 -16.46 -4.93
CA SER A 81 5.77 -17.60 -4.07
C SER A 81 5.88 -18.92 -4.84
N ALA A 82 5.39 -18.95 -6.05
CA ALA A 82 5.34 -20.17 -6.86
C ALA A 82 6.71 -20.56 -7.49
#